data_e38bedfa7f3f7682762ae477da6c9964
#
_entry.id   e38bedfa7f3f7682762ae477da6c9964
#
_cell.length_a   1.000
_cell.length_b   1.000
_cell.length_c   1.000
_cell.angle_alpha   90.00
_cell.angle_beta   90.00
_cell.angle_gamma   90.00
#
_symmetry.space_group_name_H-M   'P 1'
#
loop_
_entity.id
_entity.type
_entity.pdbx_description
1 polymer ?
#
loop_
_entity_poly.entity_id
_entity_poly.type
_entity_poly.pdbx_seq_one_letter_code
_entity_poly.pdbx_strand_id
1 'polypeptide(L)'
;MGPDSALIVQARDLRRRGLSDQAEAVLRAAVRQRPDHLEAHRDLVQLVWTRTGDAAASMAELDAAVRASPDALGLRAAQARLLGAVGRSDLAHAAYESLCATPAGADPRFRMEASRAAVAHDPVAAVAHARQAATALPGDLRATCVLAEALLAAGRADEGAPIIEAVLAKVPDDQGVLALAATAWRLTGDPRYRDLYDYDAFVGGGLIAVPSGWSDLSAYLVDLVAALDRLHTRETDPIGQSVRLGTQTRHDLLRDPDPAIQAFFRAVDTPIRAYLDALGQGDDPVRRRRRSGYRIAGAWSVNLRPGGFHIDHVHPEGWLSSACHIEAPVGDDDRAGWLKFGQPGLPTKPRLEAERFQRPQPGRLVLFPSYMWHGTAPFTTGPRRLTIAFDLVPGA
;
A
#
# COMPACT_ATOMS: atom_id res chain seq x y z
N MET A 1 -26.70 0.56 20.46
CA MET A 1 -25.26 0.23 20.56
C MET A 1 -25.06 -0.50 21.89
N GLY A 2 -24.53 -1.70 21.87
CA GLY A 2 -24.20 -2.43 23.10
C GLY A 2 -23.04 -1.75 23.85
N PRO A 3 -22.86 -2.02 25.16
CA PRO A 3 -21.82 -1.41 25.98
C PRO A 3 -20.40 -1.60 25.40
N ASP A 4 -20.17 -2.67 24.65
CA ASP A 4 -18.87 -3.00 24.05
C ASP A 4 -18.51 -2.09 22.87
N SER A 5 -19.50 -1.66 22.07
CA SER A 5 -19.32 -0.65 21.03
C SER A 5 -18.93 0.71 21.63
N ALA A 6 -19.34 1.00 22.86
CA ALA A 6 -19.03 2.27 23.53
C ALA A 6 -17.55 2.40 23.85
N LEU A 7 -16.90 1.33 24.35
CA LEU A 7 -15.46 1.35 24.67
C LEU A 7 -14.61 1.54 23.39
N ILE A 8 -14.97 0.90 22.29
CA ILE A 8 -14.26 1.08 21.02
C ILE A 8 -14.43 2.50 20.48
N VAL A 9 -15.64 3.04 20.52
CA VAL A 9 -15.90 4.43 20.13
C VAL A 9 -15.10 5.40 21.00
N GLN A 10 -15.10 5.19 22.33
CA GLN A 10 -14.30 5.97 23.26
C GLN A 10 -12.78 5.89 22.96
N ALA A 11 -12.25 4.69 22.73
CA ALA A 11 -10.84 4.52 22.40
C ALA A 11 -10.47 5.23 21.08
N ARG A 12 -11.33 5.15 20.08
CA ARG A 12 -11.14 5.86 18.80
C ARG A 12 -11.19 7.38 18.96
N ASP A 13 -12.06 7.88 19.84
CA ASP A 13 -12.08 9.32 20.17
C ASP A 13 -10.81 9.76 20.87
N LEU A 14 -10.37 9.04 21.89
CA LEU A 14 -9.11 9.30 22.58
C LEU A 14 -7.92 9.30 21.61
N ARG A 15 -7.88 8.35 20.69
CA ARG A 15 -6.85 8.32 19.62
C ARG A 15 -6.89 9.55 18.72
N ARG A 16 -8.08 10.04 18.35
CA ARG A 16 -8.20 11.28 17.55
C ARG A 16 -7.66 12.48 18.29
N ARG A 17 -7.81 12.52 19.61
CA ARG A 17 -7.32 13.57 20.49
C ARG A 17 -5.85 13.43 20.88
N GLY A 18 -5.13 12.42 20.37
CA GLY A 18 -3.72 12.17 20.70
C GLY A 18 -3.48 11.50 22.07
N LEU A 19 -4.54 11.09 22.77
CA LEU A 19 -4.48 10.49 24.11
C LEU A 19 -4.26 8.97 24.02
N SER A 20 -3.13 8.56 23.43
CA SER A 20 -2.85 7.18 23.07
C SER A 20 -2.78 6.23 24.26
N ASP A 21 -2.19 6.66 25.40
CA ASP A 21 -2.12 5.82 26.61
C ASP A 21 -3.51 5.52 27.18
N GLN A 22 -4.40 6.52 27.19
CA GLN A 22 -5.78 6.34 27.65
C GLN A 22 -6.56 5.43 26.68
N ALA A 23 -6.35 5.60 25.37
CA ALA A 23 -6.98 4.75 24.38
C ALA A 23 -6.53 3.29 24.52
N GLU A 24 -5.24 3.04 24.77
CA GLU A 24 -4.73 1.70 25.02
C GLU A 24 -5.33 1.08 26.28
N ALA A 25 -5.42 1.82 27.38
CA ALA A 25 -6.06 1.35 28.62
C ALA A 25 -7.52 0.94 28.39
N VAL A 26 -8.28 1.73 27.62
CA VAL A 26 -9.67 1.42 27.25
C VAL A 26 -9.77 0.17 26.38
N LEU A 27 -8.90 0.02 25.37
CA LEU A 27 -8.90 -1.17 24.50
C LEU A 27 -8.49 -2.43 25.28
N ARG A 28 -7.50 -2.35 26.18
CA ARG A 28 -7.14 -3.46 27.08
C ARG A 28 -8.30 -3.85 28.00
N ALA A 29 -9.05 -2.88 28.49
CA ALA A 29 -10.27 -3.16 29.28
C ALA A 29 -11.33 -3.86 28.40
N ALA A 30 -11.54 -3.41 27.17
CA ALA A 30 -12.49 -4.04 26.25
C ALA A 30 -12.16 -5.49 25.94
N VAL A 31 -10.90 -5.82 25.65
CA VAL A 31 -10.48 -7.22 25.37
C VAL A 31 -10.50 -8.09 26.63
N ARG A 32 -10.28 -7.54 27.83
CA ARG A 32 -10.47 -8.31 29.10
C ARG A 32 -11.94 -8.60 29.38
N GLN A 33 -12.86 -7.67 29.08
CA GLN A 33 -14.29 -7.89 29.25
C GLN A 33 -14.84 -8.88 28.23
N ARG A 34 -14.36 -8.79 27.00
CA ARG A 34 -14.75 -9.65 25.89
C ARG A 34 -13.53 -10.12 25.10
N PRO A 35 -12.92 -11.25 25.53
CA PRO A 35 -11.74 -11.82 24.86
C PRO A 35 -11.98 -12.23 23.41
N ASP A 36 -13.22 -12.44 23.00
CA ASP A 36 -13.61 -12.75 21.61
C ASP A 36 -13.90 -11.53 20.73
N HIS A 37 -13.74 -10.31 21.25
CA HIS A 37 -14.09 -9.08 20.52
C HIS A 37 -13.02 -8.69 19.48
N LEU A 38 -13.19 -9.18 18.25
CA LEU A 38 -12.19 -9.05 17.16
C LEU A 38 -11.81 -7.60 16.84
N GLU A 39 -12.80 -6.68 16.89
CA GLU A 39 -12.55 -5.27 16.58
C GLU A 39 -11.67 -4.59 17.65
N ALA A 40 -11.88 -4.92 18.94
CA ALA A 40 -11.06 -4.42 20.03
C ALA A 40 -9.61 -4.91 19.92
N HIS A 41 -9.40 -6.20 19.61
CA HIS A 41 -8.08 -6.75 19.35
C HIS A 41 -7.39 -6.07 18.17
N ARG A 42 -8.09 -5.91 17.04
CA ARG A 42 -7.53 -5.22 15.87
C ARG A 42 -7.09 -3.79 16.20
N ASP A 43 -7.95 -3.03 16.89
CA ASP A 43 -7.66 -1.64 17.23
C ASP A 43 -6.52 -1.53 18.27
N LEU A 44 -6.41 -2.51 19.20
CA LEU A 44 -5.31 -2.60 20.16
C LEU A 44 -3.99 -2.94 19.47
N VAL A 45 -3.96 -3.96 18.61
CA VAL A 45 -2.77 -4.33 17.82
C VAL A 45 -2.29 -3.13 17.00
N GLN A 46 -3.20 -2.45 16.29
CA GLN A 46 -2.88 -1.25 15.52
C GLN A 46 -2.31 -0.14 16.39
N LEU A 47 -2.87 0.08 17.59
CA LEU A 47 -2.42 1.15 18.48
C LEU A 47 -1.03 0.85 19.05
N VAL A 48 -0.82 -0.35 19.59
CA VAL A 48 0.48 -0.74 20.18
C VAL A 48 1.56 -0.75 19.10
N TRP A 49 1.29 -1.34 17.92
CA TRP A 49 2.21 -1.32 16.79
C TRP A 49 2.61 0.10 16.39
N THR A 50 1.65 1.01 16.18
CA THR A 50 1.96 2.39 15.76
C THR A 50 2.72 3.20 16.81
N ARG A 51 2.77 2.76 18.06
CA ARG A 51 3.54 3.39 19.15
C ARG A 51 4.92 2.79 19.33
N THR A 52 5.07 1.49 19.11
CA THR A 52 6.28 0.76 19.50
C THR A 52 7.05 0.18 18.32
N GLY A 53 6.38 -0.14 17.21
CA GLY A 53 6.95 -0.95 16.13
C GLY A 53 7.26 -2.39 16.54
N ASP A 54 6.85 -2.82 17.73
CA ASP A 54 7.11 -4.15 18.28
C ASP A 54 5.95 -5.09 17.96
N ALA A 55 6.21 -6.05 17.06
CA ALA A 55 5.23 -7.05 16.66
C ALA A 55 4.79 -7.94 17.82
N ALA A 56 5.72 -8.36 18.70
CA ALA A 56 5.40 -9.23 19.81
C ALA A 56 4.53 -8.52 20.85
N ALA A 57 4.90 -7.30 21.23
CA ALA A 57 4.11 -6.49 22.16
C ALA A 57 2.70 -6.19 21.59
N SER A 58 2.59 -5.91 20.29
CA SER A 58 1.30 -5.62 19.66
C SER A 58 0.37 -6.82 19.62
N MET A 59 0.88 -8.03 19.45
CA MET A 59 0.11 -9.27 19.34
C MET A 59 -0.22 -9.92 20.69
N ALA A 60 0.41 -9.53 21.79
CA ALA A 60 0.39 -10.24 23.07
C ALA A 60 -1.01 -10.59 23.61
N GLU A 61 -1.94 -9.64 23.61
CA GLU A 61 -3.31 -9.86 24.10
C GLU A 61 -4.13 -10.78 23.17
N LEU A 62 -3.96 -10.65 21.86
CA LEU A 62 -4.64 -11.53 20.89
C LEU A 62 -4.08 -12.95 20.96
N ASP A 63 -2.78 -13.10 21.11
CA ASP A 63 -2.13 -14.42 21.31
C ASP A 63 -2.61 -15.09 22.59
N ALA A 64 -2.79 -14.34 23.68
CA ALA A 64 -3.36 -14.84 24.93
C ALA A 64 -4.81 -15.30 24.74
N ALA A 65 -5.64 -14.51 24.03
CA ALA A 65 -7.02 -14.86 23.74
C ALA A 65 -7.15 -16.14 22.88
N VAL A 66 -6.29 -16.28 21.87
CA VAL A 66 -6.24 -17.51 21.04
C VAL A 66 -5.82 -18.73 21.86
N ARG A 67 -4.82 -18.59 22.75
CA ARG A 67 -4.43 -19.69 23.66
C ARG A 67 -5.55 -20.10 24.62
N ALA A 68 -6.33 -19.12 25.11
CA ALA A 68 -7.46 -19.39 26.00
C ALA A 68 -8.67 -20.02 25.29
N SER A 69 -8.81 -19.76 23.98
CA SER A 69 -9.94 -20.22 23.16
C SER A 69 -9.43 -20.76 21.81
N PRO A 70 -8.75 -21.91 21.79
CA PRO A 70 -8.10 -22.45 20.59
C PRO A 70 -9.08 -22.82 19.47
N ASP A 71 -10.34 -23.06 19.79
CA ASP A 71 -11.39 -23.38 18.82
C ASP A 71 -12.10 -22.15 18.26
N ALA A 72 -11.77 -20.94 18.75
CA ALA A 72 -12.38 -19.71 18.28
C ALA A 72 -11.83 -19.31 16.89
N LEU A 73 -12.49 -19.78 15.83
CA LEU A 73 -12.08 -19.57 14.42
C LEU A 73 -11.82 -18.10 14.11
N GLY A 74 -12.69 -17.19 14.59
CA GLY A 74 -12.56 -15.75 14.37
C GLY A 74 -11.29 -15.16 14.96
N LEU A 75 -10.91 -15.55 16.20
CA LEU A 75 -9.67 -15.09 16.85
C LEU A 75 -8.44 -15.60 16.12
N ARG A 76 -8.41 -16.88 15.76
CA ARG A 76 -7.30 -17.50 15.01
C ARG A 76 -7.11 -16.84 13.63
N ALA A 77 -8.20 -16.59 12.90
CA ALA A 77 -8.15 -15.90 11.62
C ALA A 77 -7.67 -14.44 11.76
N ALA A 78 -8.10 -13.75 12.82
CA ALA A 78 -7.62 -12.40 13.13
C ALA A 78 -6.13 -12.39 13.48
N GLN A 79 -5.67 -13.36 14.29
CA GLN A 79 -4.28 -13.55 14.65
C GLN A 79 -3.41 -13.75 13.39
N ALA A 80 -3.75 -14.72 12.54
CA ALA A 80 -3.01 -15.01 11.32
C ALA A 80 -2.89 -13.76 10.41
N ARG A 81 -3.99 -13.04 10.20
CA ARG A 81 -4.01 -11.82 9.39
C ARG A 81 -3.16 -10.71 9.99
N LEU A 82 -3.25 -10.47 11.30
CA LEU A 82 -2.51 -9.40 11.97
C LEU A 82 -1.02 -9.71 12.08
N LEU A 83 -0.63 -10.98 12.25
CA LEU A 83 0.78 -11.41 12.15
C LEU A 83 1.39 -11.03 10.81
N GLY A 84 0.70 -11.30 9.69
CA GLY A 84 1.16 -10.86 8.37
C GLY A 84 1.26 -9.34 8.26
N ALA A 85 0.30 -8.63 8.81
CA ALA A 85 0.25 -7.16 8.76
C ALA A 85 1.36 -6.47 9.57
N VAL A 86 1.86 -7.11 10.65
CA VAL A 86 3.03 -6.65 11.43
C VAL A 86 4.35 -7.27 10.94
N GLY A 87 4.37 -7.83 9.73
CA GLY A 87 5.58 -8.32 9.08
C GLY A 87 6.04 -9.73 9.50
N ARG A 88 5.22 -10.49 10.24
CA ARG A 88 5.53 -11.87 10.67
C ARG A 88 4.84 -12.88 9.74
N SER A 89 5.21 -12.83 8.45
CA SER A 89 4.63 -13.71 7.42
C SER A 89 4.89 -15.21 7.69
N ASP A 90 6.00 -15.54 8.31
CA ASP A 90 6.34 -16.89 8.78
C ASP A 90 5.30 -17.44 9.77
N LEU A 91 4.99 -16.67 10.80
CA LEU A 91 3.99 -17.03 11.80
C LEU A 91 2.56 -16.97 11.25
N ALA A 92 2.28 -16.00 10.37
CA ALA A 92 1.00 -15.90 9.68
C ALA A 92 0.72 -17.17 8.85
N HIS A 93 1.72 -17.65 8.10
CA HIS A 93 1.62 -18.89 7.32
C HIS A 93 1.31 -20.09 8.22
N ALA A 94 2.10 -20.31 9.27
CA ALA A 94 1.86 -21.40 10.22
C ALA A 94 0.47 -21.32 10.87
N ALA A 95 -0.01 -20.12 11.20
CA ALA A 95 -1.34 -19.92 11.76
C ALA A 95 -2.45 -20.26 10.75
N TYR A 96 -2.30 -19.87 9.48
CA TYR A 96 -3.24 -20.23 8.42
C TYR A 96 -3.20 -21.72 8.09
N GLU A 97 -2.03 -22.37 8.05
CA GLU A 97 -1.93 -23.83 7.89
C GLU A 97 -2.70 -24.55 8.99
N SER A 98 -2.48 -24.16 10.25
CA SER A 98 -3.20 -24.72 11.40
C SER A 98 -4.72 -24.50 11.29
N LEU A 99 -5.18 -23.35 10.78
CA LEU A 99 -6.61 -23.11 10.49
C LEU A 99 -7.12 -24.05 9.41
N CYS A 100 -6.43 -24.13 8.28
CA CYS A 100 -6.82 -24.95 7.14
C CYS A 100 -6.84 -26.46 7.44
N ALA A 101 -6.16 -26.90 8.49
CA ALA A 101 -6.19 -28.30 8.94
C ALA A 101 -7.47 -28.67 9.71
N THR A 102 -8.33 -27.69 10.06
CA THR A 102 -9.58 -27.95 10.79
C THR A 102 -10.80 -27.96 9.85
N PRO A 103 -11.87 -28.70 10.18
CA PRO A 103 -13.12 -28.65 9.40
C PRO A 103 -13.70 -27.24 9.29
N ALA A 104 -13.61 -26.44 10.37
CA ALA A 104 -14.07 -25.05 10.39
C ALA A 104 -13.23 -24.13 9.50
N GLY A 105 -11.99 -24.49 9.21
CA GLY A 105 -11.06 -23.76 8.32
C GLY A 105 -11.09 -24.23 6.87
N ALA A 106 -12.08 -25.03 6.47
CA ALA A 106 -12.22 -25.52 5.08
C ALA A 106 -12.57 -24.41 4.08
N ASP A 107 -12.87 -23.19 4.53
CA ASP A 107 -13.12 -22.04 3.66
C ASP A 107 -11.90 -21.75 2.75
N PRO A 108 -12.04 -21.83 1.42
CA PRO A 108 -10.93 -21.65 0.49
C PRO A 108 -10.27 -20.27 0.59
N ARG A 109 -10.93 -19.26 1.18
CA ARG A 109 -10.33 -17.95 1.45
C ARG A 109 -9.15 -18.04 2.42
N PHE A 110 -9.16 -18.97 3.38
CA PHE A 110 -8.00 -19.20 4.25
C PHE A 110 -6.82 -19.78 3.46
N ARG A 111 -7.08 -20.62 2.45
CA ARG A 111 -6.03 -21.10 1.55
C ARG A 111 -5.41 -19.98 0.72
N MET A 112 -6.20 -19.01 0.25
CA MET A 112 -5.67 -17.83 -0.42
C MET A 112 -4.75 -17.01 0.49
N GLU A 113 -5.15 -16.79 1.73
CA GLU A 113 -4.34 -16.05 2.71
C GLU A 113 -3.09 -16.84 3.16
N ALA A 114 -3.20 -18.16 3.31
CA ALA A 114 -2.05 -19.05 3.56
C ALA A 114 -1.02 -18.95 2.42
N SER A 115 -1.48 -18.97 1.17
CA SER A 115 -0.63 -18.78 0.00
C SER A 115 0.13 -17.45 0.06
N ARG A 116 -0.58 -16.34 0.29
CA ARG A 116 0.03 -15.01 0.39
C ARG A 116 1.04 -14.91 1.53
N ALA A 117 0.74 -15.53 2.66
CA ALA A 117 1.67 -15.55 3.79
C ALA A 117 2.93 -16.38 3.49
N ALA A 118 2.81 -17.48 2.73
CA ALA A 118 3.91 -18.37 2.36
C ALA A 118 4.80 -17.83 1.24
N VAL A 119 4.28 -16.97 0.36
CA VAL A 119 4.87 -16.63 -0.95
C VAL A 119 6.35 -16.21 -0.90
N ALA A 120 6.78 -15.56 0.17
CA ALA A 120 8.15 -15.05 0.30
C ALA A 120 9.16 -16.07 0.85
N HIS A 121 8.71 -17.06 1.65
CA HIS A 121 9.61 -17.99 2.34
C HIS A 121 9.39 -19.46 1.95
N ASP A 122 8.19 -19.82 1.51
CA ASP A 122 7.85 -21.15 1.00
C ASP A 122 6.94 -21.05 -0.24
N PRO A 123 7.50 -20.72 -1.41
CA PRO A 123 6.71 -20.59 -2.63
C PRO A 123 6.11 -21.92 -3.11
N VAL A 124 6.62 -23.07 -2.66
CA VAL A 124 6.04 -24.39 -2.99
C VAL A 124 4.73 -24.57 -2.24
N ALA A 125 4.70 -24.32 -0.93
CA ALA A 125 3.48 -24.33 -0.13
C ALA A 125 2.49 -23.26 -0.65
N ALA A 126 2.98 -22.08 -1.02
CA ALA A 126 2.14 -21.03 -1.61
C ALA A 126 1.37 -21.53 -2.85
N VAL A 127 2.04 -22.18 -3.80
CA VAL A 127 1.40 -22.76 -5.00
C VAL A 127 0.40 -23.85 -4.60
N ALA A 128 0.73 -24.71 -3.63
CA ALA A 128 -0.18 -25.77 -3.20
C ALA A 128 -1.49 -25.19 -2.62
N HIS A 129 -1.39 -24.22 -1.72
CA HIS A 129 -2.54 -23.50 -1.17
C HIS A 129 -3.37 -22.78 -2.23
N ALA A 130 -2.70 -22.04 -3.12
CA ALA A 130 -3.38 -21.30 -4.19
C ALA A 130 -4.13 -22.23 -5.15
N ARG A 131 -3.55 -23.38 -5.53
CA ARG A 131 -4.21 -24.38 -6.38
C ARG A 131 -5.46 -24.96 -5.71
N GLN A 132 -5.39 -25.27 -4.42
CA GLN A 132 -6.55 -25.75 -3.68
C GLN A 132 -7.66 -24.69 -3.63
N ALA A 133 -7.31 -23.42 -3.41
CA ALA A 133 -8.28 -22.31 -3.42
C ALA A 133 -8.92 -22.14 -4.80
N ALA A 134 -8.13 -22.11 -5.87
CA ALA A 134 -8.63 -21.94 -7.24
C ALA A 134 -9.51 -23.12 -7.67
N THR A 135 -9.20 -24.36 -7.24
CA THR A 135 -10.03 -25.54 -7.49
C THR A 135 -11.37 -25.46 -6.76
N ALA A 136 -11.36 -24.97 -5.50
CA ALA A 136 -12.57 -24.84 -4.68
C ALA A 136 -13.45 -23.65 -5.09
N LEU A 137 -12.89 -22.65 -5.77
CA LEU A 137 -13.57 -21.44 -6.24
C LEU A 137 -13.43 -21.29 -7.76
N PRO A 138 -14.04 -22.18 -8.55
CA PRO A 138 -13.91 -22.13 -10.01
C PRO A 138 -14.49 -20.82 -10.56
N GLY A 139 -13.68 -20.09 -11.34
CA GLY A 139 -14.07 -18.81 -11.92
C GLY A 139 -13.89 -17.58 -11.03
N ASP A 140 -13.48 -17.75 -9.77
CA ASP A 140 -13.12 -16.63 -8.91
C ASP A 140 -11.80 -16.01 -9.39
N LEU A 141 -11.85 -14.74 -9.80
CA LEU A 141 -10.69 -14.03 -10.35
C LEU A 141 -9.62 -13.79 -9.27
N ARG A 142 -10.02 -13.59 -8.01
CA ARG A 142 -9.07 -13.36 -6.91
C ARG A 142 -8.27 -14.62 -6.61
N ALA A 143 -8.94 -15.78 -6.52
CA ALA A 143 -8.27 -17.06 -6.33
C ALA A 143 -7.32 -17.37 -7.51
N THR A 144 -7.73 -17.03 -8.72
CA THR A 144 -6.92 -17.19 -9.93
C THR A 144 -5.68 -16.28 -9.91
N CYS A 145 -5.83 -15.02 -9.48
CA CYS A 145 -4.68 -14.10 -9.31
C CYS A 145 -3.72 -14.60 -8.23
N VAL A 146 -4.22 -15.08 -7.09
CA VAL A 146 -3.35 -15.65 -6.03
C VAL A 146 -2.55 -16.84 -6.54
N LEU A 147 -3.14 -17.68 -7.42
CA LEU A 147 -2.40 -18.77 -8.05
C LEU A 147 -1.30 -18.25 -8.97
N ALA A 148 -1.59 -17.25 -9.79
CA ALA A 148 -0.58 -16.63 -10.64
C ALA A 148 0.55 -15.99 -9.81
N GLU A 149 0.24 -15.21 -8.77
CA GLU A 149 1.21 -14.64 -7.83
C GLU A 149 2.16 -15.71 -7.26
N ALA A 150 1.60 -16.82 -6.76
CA ALA A 150 2.38 -17.93 -6.20
C ALA A 150 3.28 -18.60 -7.25
N LEU A 151 2.79 -18.78 -8.47
CA LEU A 151 3.57 -19.36 -9.58
C LEU A 151 4.74 -18.45 -9.98
N LEU A 152 4.54 -17.13 -10.07
CA LEU A 152 5.61 -16.16 -10.36
C LEU A 152 6.68 -16.19 -9.26
N ALA A 153 6.28 -16.24 -8.02
CA ALA A 153 7.20 -16.35 -6.87
C ALA A 153 7.98 -17.68 -6.86
N ALA A 154 7.35 -18.77 -7.31
CA ALA A 154 7.97 -20.08 -7.42
C ALA A 154 8.92 -20.24 -8.64
N GLY A 155 9.07 -19.21 -9.49
CA GLY A 155 9.85 -19.28 -10.72
C GLY A 155 9.16 -20.06 -11.85
N ARG A 156 7.84 -20.13 -11.81
CA ARG A 156 7.00 -20.86 -12.78
C ARG A 156 6.19 -19.87 -13.64
N ALA A 157 6.88 -18.84 -14.16
CA ALA A 157 6.25 -17.77 -14.92
C ALA A 157 5.54 -18.27 -16.18
N ASP A 158 6.08 -19.29 -16.84
CA ASP A 158 5.45 -19.88 -18.02
C ASP A 158 4.06 -20.50 -17.75
N GLU A 159 3.83 -20.95 -16.50
CA GLU A 159 2.52 -21.42 -16.06
C GLU A 159 1.63 -20.28 -15.57
N GLY A 160 2.21 -19.26 -14.94
CA GLY A 160 1.49 -18.11 -14.39
C GLY A 160 0.99 -17.15 -15.46
N ALA A 161 1.77 -16.92 -16.52
CA ALA A 161 1.45 -15.96 -17.58
C ALA A 161 0.10 -16.25 -18.28
N PRO A 162 -0.19 -17.44 -18.79
CA PRO A 162 -1.48 -17.70 -19.42
C PRO A 162 -2.66 -17.61 -18.45
N ILE A 163 -2.45 -17.88 -17.17
CA ILE A 163 -3.48 -17.74 -16.14
C ILE A 163 -3.86 -16.28 -15.97
N ILE A 164 -2.85 -15.38 -15.78
CA ILE A 164 -3.13 -13.96 -15.59
C ILE A 164 -3.64 -13.29 -16.87
N GLU A 165 -3.23 -13.73 -18.06
CA GLU A 165 -3.75 -13.25 -19.33
C GLU A 165 -5.25 -13.57 -19.50
N ALA A 166 -5.67 -14.76 -19.07
CA ALA A 166 -7.08 -15.12 -19.07
C ALA A 166 -7.91 -14.27 -18.09
N VAL A 167 -7.32 -13.82 -17.00
CA VAL A 167 -7.95 -12.86 -16.07
C VAL A 167 -7.98 -11.46 -16.70
N LEU A 168 -6.86 -11.01 -17.26
CA LEU A 168 -6.73 -9.69 -17.90
C LEU A 168 -7.75 -9.50 -19.04
N ALA A 169 -8.02 -10.56 -19.82
CA ALA A 169 -9.03 -10.53 -20.86
C ALA A 169 -10.45 -10.24 -20.33
N LYS A 170 -10.73 -10.60 -19.07
CA LYS A 170 -12.04 -10.35 -18.41
C LYS A 170 -12.12 -8.98 -17.74
N VAL A 171 -11.00 -8.51 -17.22
CA VAL A 171 -10.91 -7.24 -16.47
C VAL A 171 -9.73 -6.39 -16.96
N PRO A 172 -9.79 -5.89 -18.21
CA PRO A 172 -8.65 -5.30 -18.91
C PRO A 172 -8.15 -3.98 -18.30
N ASP A 173 -8.92 -3.36 -17.41
CA ASP A 173 -8.58 -2.09 -16.75
C ASP A 173 -8.23 -2.24 -15.26
N ASP A 174 -8.24 -3.48 -14.72
CA ASP A 174 -7.87 -3.74 -13.34
C ASP A 174 -6.36 -3.52 -13.14
N GLN A 175 -6.00 -2.58 -12.27
CA GLN A 175 -4.62 -2.15 -12.10
C GLN A 175 -3.74 -3.23 -11.46
N GLY A 176 -4.29 -4.04 -10.56
CA GLY A 176 -3.58 -5.16 -9.94
C GLY A 176 -3.29 -6.26 -10.96
N VAL A 177 -4.27 -6.58 -11.80
CA VAL A 177 -4.13 -7.59 -12.88
C VAL A 177 -3.13 -7.13 -13.93
N LEU A 178 -3.16 -5.86 -14.33
CA LEU A 178 -2.17 -5.26 -15.24
C LEU A 178 -0.75 -5.36 -14.67
N ALA A 179 -0.57 -5.08 -13.38
CA ALA A 179 0.72 -5.19 -12.71
C ALA A 179 1.24 -6.63 -12.67
N LEU A 180 0.37 -7.60 -12.41
CA LEU A 180 0.71 -9.02 -12.44
C LEU A 180 1.06 -9.50 -13.85
N ALA A 181 0.30 -9.08 -14.87
CA ALA A 181 0.56 -9.40 -16.27
C ALA A 181 1.92 -8.84 -16.71
N ALA A 182 2.20 -7.57 -16.38
CA ALA A 182 3.51 -6.96 -16.63
C ALA A 182 4.66 -7.76 -15.97
N THR A 183 4.46 -8.21 -14.73
CA THR A 183 5.45 -9.02 -14.01
C THR A 183 5.69 -10.36 -14.72
N ALA A 184 4.61 -11.03 -15.13
CA ALA A 184 4.69 -12.30 -15.87
C ALA A 184 5.40 -12.12 -17.22
N TRP A 185 5.02 -11.12 -18.02
CA TRP A 185 5.63 -10.81 -19.31
C TRP A 185 7.11 -10.47 -19.18
N ARG A 186 7.49 -9.71 -18.13
CA ARG A 186 8.91 -9.43 -17.90
C ARG A 186 9.71 -10.67 -17.57
N LEU A 187 9.15 -11.61 -16.79
CA LEU A 187 9.79 -12.87 -16.43
C LEU A 187 9.92 -13.82 -17.62
N THR A 188 8.96 -13.82 -18.54
CA THR A 188 8.96 -14.66 -19.76
C THR A 188 9.64 -14.00 -20.96
N GLY A 189 10.05 -12.74 -20.85
CA GLY A 189 10.65 -11.98 -21.96
C GLY A 189 9.65 -11.55 -23.04
N ASP A 190 8.36 -11.49 -22.71
CA ASP A 190 7.31 -11.06 -23.63
C ASP A 190 7.42 -9.55 -23.92
N PRO A 191 7.47 -9.12 -25.21
CA PRO A 191 7.64 -7.72 -25.58
C PRO A 191 6.51 -6.80 -25.11
N ARG A 192 5.29 -7.32 -24.88
CA ARG A 192 4.16 -6.55 -24.34
C ARG A 192 4.48 -5.84 -23.01
N TYR A 193 5.46 -6.36 -22.27
CA TYR A 193 5.96 -5.67 -21.08
C TYR A 193 6.43 -4.27 -21.39
N ARG A 194 7.20 -4.07 -22.48
CA ARG A 194 7.76 -2.76 -22.84
C ARG A 194 6.69 -1.76 -23.30
N ASP A 195 5.62 -2.24 -23.91
CA ASP A 195 4.49 -1.39 -24.30
C ASP A 195 3.73 -0.91 -23.05
N LEU A 196 3.57 -1.78 -22.04
CA LEU A 196 2.87 -1.45 -20.79
C LEU A 196 3.75 -0.62 -19.83
N TYR A 197 5.07 -0.84 -19.82
CA TYR A 197 6.05 -0.16 -18.98
C TYR A 197 6.98 0.74 -19.81
N ASP A 198 6.41 1.50 -20.75
CA ASP A 198 7.12 2.58 -21.42
C ASP A 198 7.28 3.76 -20.45
N TYR A 199 8.42 3.76 -19.74
CA TYR A 199 8.70 4.77 -18.72
C TYR A 199 8.85 6.17 -19.30
N ASP A 200 9.31 6.32 -20.53
CA ASP A 200 9.50 7.61 -21.16
C ASP A 200 8.17 8.23 -21.62
N ALA A 201 7.20 7.40 -22.00
CA ALA A 201 5.85 7.83 -22.34
C ALA A 201 4.96 8.06 -21.10
N PHE A 202 5.13 7.26 -20.04
CA PHE A 202 4.14 7.19 -18.94
C PHE A 202 4.62 7.76 -17.60
N VAL A 203 5.92 7.97 -17.39
CA VAL A 203 6.43 8.61 -16.16
C VAL A 203 6.79 10.05 -16.47
N GLY A 204 5.98 10.99 -15.99
CA GLY A 204 6.13 12.39 -16.31
C GLY A 204 5.73 13.33 -15.18
N GLY A 205 5.42 14.58 -15.51
CA GLY A 205 5.01 15.61 -14.55
C GLY A 205 5.88 16.87 -14.65
N GLY A 206 5.90 17.67 -13.58
CA GLY A 206 6.61 18.96 -13.60
C GLY A 206 6.65 19.63 -12.24
N LEU A 207 7.22 20.85 -12.19
CA LEU A 207 7.12 21.67 -10.99
C LEU A 207 5.67 22.15 -10.82
N ILE A 208 5.21 22.15 -9.57
CA ILE A 208 3.91 22.74 -9.23
C ILE A 208 3.95 24.25 -9.41
N ALA A 209 2.82 24.85 -9.72
CA ALA A 209 2.70 26.29 -9.85
C ALA A 209 2.89 26.98 -8.48
N VAL A 210 3.38 28.22 -8.48
CA VAL A 210 3.38 29.05 -7.27
C VAL A 210 1.95 29.50 -6.99
N PRO A 211 1.33 29.08 -5.86
CA PRO A 211 -0.03 29.51 -5.57
C PRO A 211 -0.11 31.01 -5.28
N SER A 212 -1.26 31.62 -5.57
CA SER A 212 -1.51 33.01 -5.21
C SER A 212 -1.41 33.22 -3.69
N GLY A 213 -0.74 34.29 -3.27
CA GLY A 213 -0.49 34.60 -1.88
C GLY A 213 0.94 34.30 -1.43
N TRP A 214 1.76 33.64 -2.24
CA TRP A 214 3.18 33.40 -1.99
C TRP A 214 4.05 34.05 -3.06
N SER A 215 5.22 34.56 -2.65
CA SER A 215 6.16 35.26 -3.54
C SER A 215 6.82 34.29 -4.54
N ASP A 216 7.08 33.10 -4.11
CA ASP A 216 7.78 32.05 -4.89
C ASP A 216 7.49 30.67 -4.33
N LEU A 217 7.96 29.63 -5.03
CA LEU A 217 7.74 28.24 -4.67
C LEU A 217 8.39 27.88 -3.32
N SER A 218 9.55 28.45 -3.01
CA SER A 218 10.26 28.15 -1.75
C SER A 218 9.47 28.65 -0.53
N ALA A 219 8.96 29.90 -0.60
CA ALA A 219 8.11 30.48 0.44
C ALA A 219 6.82 29.64 0.64
N TYR A 220 6.22 29.19 -0.46
CA TYR A 220 5.05 28.31 -0.38
C TYR A 220 5.39 26.96 0.29
N LEU A 221 6.48 26.32 -0.12
CA LEU A 221 6.87 25.02 0.44
C LEU A 221 7.18 25.09 1.95
N VAL A 222 7.71 26.20 2.44
CA VAL A 222 7.93 26.40 3.92
C VAL A 222 6.60 26.35 4.67
N ASP A 223 5.58 27.06 4.22
CA ASP A 223 4.28 27.06 4.86
C ASP A 223 3.57 25.71 4.73
N LEU A 224 3.69 25.07 3.56
CA LEU A 224 3.13 23.73 3.34
C LEU A 224 3.79 22.68 4.25
N VAL A 225 5.10 22.73 4.43
CA VAL A 225 5.84 21.87 5.39
C VAL A 225 5.29 22.07 6.79
N ALA A 226 5.15 23.32 7.25
CA ALA A 226 4.63 23.62 8.58
C ALA A 226 3.17 23.12 8.76
N ALA A 227 2.35 23.19 7.71
CA ALA A 227 0.99 22.64 7.72
C ALA A 227 0.99 21.10 7.83
N LEU A 228 1.81 20.42 7.04
CA LEU A 228 1.91 18.97 7.04
C LEU A 228 2.48 18.42 8.34
N ASP A 229 3.46 19.10 8.96
CA ASP A 229 4.05 18.69 10.23
C ASP A 229 3.01 18.59 11.36
N ARG A 230 2.01 19.45 11.36
CA ARG A 230 0.90 19.37 12.32
C ARG A 230 0.06 18.11 12.18
N LEU A 231 0.10 17.45 11.01
CA LEU A 231 -0.66 16.25 10.72
C LEU A 231 0.12 14.95 10.99
N HIS A 232 1.45 15.01 11.01
CA HIS A 232 2.34 13.86 11.26
C HIS A 232 2.60 13.66 12.76
N THR A 233 1.57 13.26 13.51
CA THR A 233 1.59 13.13 14.96
C THR A 233 1.94 11.73 15.48
N ARG A 234 2.33 10.79 14.61
CA ARG A 234 2.61 9.40 14.95
C ARG A 234 4.11 9.11 15.01
N GLU A 235 4.46 8.02 15.68
CA GLU A 235 5.86 7.60 15.85
C GLU A 235 6.29 6.56 14.82
N THR A 236 5.36 5.72 14.28
CA THR A 236 5.69 4.66 13.31
C THR A 236 4.65 4.49 12.20
N ASP A 237 4.98 3.59 11.24
CA ASP A 237 4.18 3.30 10.07
C ASP A 237 2.85 2.61 10.41
N PRO A 238 1.76 2.90 9.68
CA PRO A 238 0.48 2.21 9.85
C PRO A 238 0.57 0.75 9.40
N ILE A 239 -0.12 -0.14 10.12
CA ILE A 239 -0.24 -1.55 9.73
C ILE A 239 -0.86 -1.66 8.32
N GLY A 240 -0.26 -2.52 7.49
CA GLY A 240 -0.78 -2.84 6.16
C GLY A 240 -0.58 -1.75 5.10
N GLN A 241 0.19 -0.70 5.40
CA GLN A 241 0.60 0.32 4.42
C GLN A 241 1.98 0.01 3.83
N SER A 242 2.30 0.65 2.69
CA SER A 242 3.59 0.50 2.04
C SER A 242 4.74 1.22 2.75
N VAL A 243 4.44 2.15 3.64
CA VAL A 243 5.42 2.94 4.40
C VAL A 243 6.19 2.07 5.38
N ARG A 244 7.52 2.28 5.45
CA ARG A 244 8.42 1.73 6.47
C ARG A 244 9.29 2.84 7.03
N LEU A 245 9.46 2.87 8.35
CA LEU A 245 10.18 3.91 9.11
C LEU A 245 9.72 5.33 8.76
N GLY A 246 8.40 5.51 8.76
CA GLY A 246 7.76 6.78 8.43
C GLY A 246 6.35 6.89 8.97
N THR A 247 5.69 7.97 8.63
CA THR A 247 4.31 8.25 9.00
C THR A 247 3.49 8.66 7.79
N GLN A 248 2.20 8.36 7.82
CA GLN A 248 1.24 8.77 6.80
C GLN A 248 0.06 9.48 7.47
N THR A 249 -0.46 10.54 6.86
CA THR A 249 -1.64 11.25 7.36
C THR A 249 -2.86 10.34 7.39
N ARG A 250 -3.76 10.56 8.35
CA ARG A 250 -4.93 9.69 8.59
C ARG A 250 -6.15 10.04 7.76
N HIS A 251 -6.28 11.31 7.42
CA HIS A 251 -7.43 11.83 6.71
C HIS A 251 -7.02 12.25 5.31
N ASP A 252 -8.02 12.33 4.46
CA ASP A 252 -7.86 12.81 3.10
C ASP A 252 -7.55 14.31 3.12
N LEU A 253 -6.38 14.68 2.60
CA LEU A 253 -5.91 16.07 2.54
C LEU A 253 -6.84 16.98 1.71
N LEU A 254 -7.64 16.42 0.81
CA LEU A 254 -8.67 17.18 0.07
C LEU A 254 -9.66 17.87 1.00
N ARG A 255 -9.85 17.33 2.21
CA ARG A 255 -10.80 17.83 3.22
C ARG A 255 -10.13 18.63 4.33
N ASP A 256 -8.80 18.80 4.27
CA ASP A 256 -8.09 19.58 5.27
C ASP A 256 -8.35 21.08 5.04
N PRO A 257 -8.75 21.86 6.07
CA PRO A 257 -9.08 23.26 5.91
C PRO A 257 -7.85 24.19 5.84
N ASP A 258 -6.63 23.69 6.06
CA ASP A 258 -5.43 24.51 6.06
C ASP A 258 -5.21 25.19 4.69
N PRO A 259 -5.03 26.53 4.64
CA PRO A 259 -4.91 27.27 3.38
C PRO A 259 -3.72 26.82 2.51
N ALA A 260 -2.58 26.43 3.12
CA ALA A 260 -1.42 25.97 2.37
C ALA A 260 -1.70 24.58 1.74
N ILE A 261 -2.41 23.69 2.45
CA ILE A 261 -2.82 22.39 1.92
C ILE A 261 -3.84 22.57 0.80
N GLN A 262 -4.84 23.44 0.97
CA GLN A 262 -5.82 23.70 -0.09
C GLN A 262 -5.20 24.38 -1.34
N ALA A 263 -4.17 25.21 -1.15
CA ALA A 263 -3.42 25.81 -2.25
C ALA A 263 -2.66 24.77 -3.07
N PHE A 264 -2.22 23.65 -2.47
CA PHE A 264 -1.55 22.56 -3.15
C PHE A 264 -2.37 21.98 -4.30
N PHE A 265 -3.67 21.75 -4.06
CA PHE A 265 -4.55 21.15 -5.08
C PHE A 265 -4.81 22.07 -6.26
N ARG A 266 -4.65 23.40 -6.10
CA ARG A 266 -4.64 24.35 -7.21
C ARG A 266 -3.30 24.37 -7.93
N ALA A 267 -2.20 24.27 -7.17
CA ALA A 267 -0.84 24.30 -7.70
C ALA A 267 -0.50 23.10 -8.60
N VAL A 268 -1.08 21.92 -8.33
CA VAL A 268 -0.83 20.70 -9.12
C VAL A 268 -1.65 20.63 -10.40
N ASP A 269 -2.69 21.46 -10.60
CA ASP A 269 -3.55 21.38 -11.77
C ASP A 269 -2.77 21.63 -13.09
N THR A 270 -1.91 22.64 -13.11
CA THR A 270 -1.10 22.97 -14.29
C THR A 270 -0.20 21.80 -14.74
N PRO A 271 0.66 21.21 -13.89
CA PRO A 271 1.49 20.09 -14.31
C PRO A 271 0.68 18.81 -14.60
N ILE A 272 -0.48 18.60 -13.97
CA ILE A 272 -1.36 17.47 -14.30
C ILE A 272 -1.90 17.65 -15.73
N ARG A 273 -2.44 18.81 -16.08
CA ARG A 273 -2.98 19.06 -17.44
C ARG A 273 -1.88 18.94 -18.49
N ALA A 274 -0.71 19.52 -18.25
CA ALA A 274 0.43 19.39 -19.15
C ALA A 274 0.84 17.92 -19.37
N TYR A 275 0.86 17.13 -18.32
CA TYR A 275 1.11 15.68 -18.41
C TYR A 275 0.03 14.96 -19.23
N LEU A 276 -1.24 15.22 -18.95
CA LEU A 276 -2.35 14.63 -19.70
C LEU A 276 -2.33 14.99 -21.18
N ASP A 277 -1.93 16.23 -21.52
CA ASP A 277 -1.80 16.66 -22.93
C ASP A 277 -0.62 15.97 -23.61
N ALA A 278 0.52 15.84 -22.94
CA ALA A 278 1.68 15.10 -23.44
C ALA A 278 1.41 13.59 -23.59
N LEU A 279 0.59 13.01 -22.70
CA LEU A 279 0.18 11.59 -22.76
C LEU A 279 -0.52 11.26 -24.08
N GLY A 280 -1.29 12.18 -24.66
CA GLY A 280 -1.96 12.00 -25.95
C GLY A 280 -3.12 11.01 -25.92
N GLN A 281 -3.42 10.43 -27.08
CA GLN A 281 -4.46 9.41 -27.30
C GLN A 281 -3.81 8.07 -27.62
N GLY A 282 -4.50 6.95 -27.34
CA GLY A 282 -4.03 5.61 -27.62
C GLY A 282 -4.96 4.55 -27.06
N ASP A 283 -4.71 3.29 -27.43
CA ASP A 283 -5.54 2.12 -27.06
C ASP A 283 -4.97 1.34 -25.86
N ASP A 284 -3.81 1.77 -25.33
CA ASP A 284 -3.23 1.19 -24.12
C ASP A 284 -4.11 1.46 -22.88
N PRO A 285 -3.91 0.71 -21.79
CA PRO A 285 -4.76 0.81 -20.59
C PRO A 285 -4.80 2.21 -19.93
N VAL A 286 -3.81 3.07 -20.20
CA VAL A 286 -3.77 4.43 -19.67
C VAL A 286 -4.56 5.39 -20.56
N ARG A 287 -4.21 5.44 -21.86
CA ARG A 287 -4.74 6.43 -22.81
C ARG A 287 -6.20 6.16 -23.15
N ARG A 288 -6.64 4.90 -23.32
CA ARG A 288 -8.04 4.57 -23.60
C ARG A 288 -9.01 4.98 -22.48
N ARG A 289 -8.53 5.15 -21.24
CA ARG A 289 -9.33 5.62 -20.11
C ARG A 289 -9.38 7.15 -20.02
N ARG A 290 -8.59 7.88 -20.80
CA ARG A 290 -8.58 9.34 -20.80
C ARG A 290 -9.95 9.90 -21.17
N ARG A 291 -10.42 10.88 -20.40
CA ARG A 291 -11.65 11.64 -20.60
C ARG A 291 -11.30 13.14 -20.68
N SER A 292 -12.31 14.00 -20.76
CA SER A 292 -12.12 15.46 -20.87
C SER A 292 -11.48 16.13 -19.65
N GLY A 293 -11.33 15.41 -18.56
CA GLY A 293 -10.72 15.92 -17.33
C GLY A 293 -10.28 14.79 -16.40
N TYR A 294 -9.99 15.18 -15.17
CA TYR A 294 -9.61 14.25 -14.11
C TYR A 294 -10.28 14.63 -12.78
N ARG A 295 -10.29 13.71 -11.82
CA ARG A 295 -10.65 13.97 -10.44
C ARG A 295 -9.61 13.32 -9.53
N ILE A 296 -9.22 14.01 -8.46
CA ILE A 296 -8.40 13.44 -7.40
C ILE A 296 -9.32 12.56 -6.54
N ALA A 297 -9.01 11.28 -6.44
CA ALA A 297 -9.82 10.30 -5.72
C ALA A 297 -9.52 10.25 -4.22
N GLY A 298 -8.30 10.62 -3.81
CA GLY A 298 -7.84 10.73 -2.44
C GLY A 298 -6.41 11.25 -2.40
N ALA A 299 -6.05 11.93 -1.31
CA ALA A 299 -4.72 12.52 -1.13
C ALA A 299 -4.22 12.35 0.32
N TRP A 300 -2.93 12.05 0.45
CA TRP A 300 -2.27 11.86 1.74
C TRP A 300 -0.83 12.38 1.71
N SER A 301 -0.29 12.71 2.89
CA SER A 301 1.12 13.03 3.03
C SER A 301 1.87 11.89 3.69
N VAL A 302 3.11 11.68 3.26
CA VAL A 302 4.04 10.71 3.84
C VAL A 302 5.32 11.38 4.25
N ASN A 303 5.73 11.14 5.49
CA ASN A 303 6.97 11.62 6.07
C ASN A 303 7.87 10.40 6.39
N LEU A 304 8.89 10.15 5.56
CA LEU A 304 9.89 9.10 5.79
C LEU A 304 11.07 9.68 6.58
N ARG A 305 11.51 8.93 7.59
CA ARG A 305 12.72 9.20 8.37
C ARG A 305 13.94 8.54 7.71
N PRO A 306 15.18 8.86 8.11
CA PRO A 306 16.37 8.13 7.67
C PRO A 306 16.20 6.60 7.86
N GLY A 307 16.56 5.83 6.85
CA GLY A 307 16.26 4.41 6.74
C GLY A 307 14.89 4.09 6.13
N GLY A 308 13.99 5.08 6.06
CA GLY A 308 12.62 4.88 5.60
C GLY A 308 12.48 4.71 4.10
N PHE A 309 11.46 3.97 3.69
CA PHE A 309 11.13 3.71 2.29
C PHE A 309 9.67 3.29 2.13
N HIS A 310 9.20 3.28 0.89
CA HIS A 310 7.99 2.55 0.51
C HIS A 310 8.38 1.20 -0.07
N ILE A 311 7.74 0.12 0.41
CA ILE A 311 7.79 -1.16 -0.32
C ILE A 311 7.13 -0.99 -1.68
N ASP A 312 7.58 -1.79 -2.65
CA ASP A 312 7.02 -1.75 -4.00
C ASP A 312 5.55 -2.17 -3.98
N HIS A 313 4.68 -1.35 -4.57
CA HIS A 313 3.24 -1.53 -4.58
C HIS A 313 2.61 -0.88 -5.81
N VAL A 314 1.31 -1.08 -5.97
CA VAL A 314 0.46 -0.47 -6.99
C VAL A 314 -0.80 0.10 -6.33
N HIS A 315 -1.55 0.93 -7.05
CA HIS A 315 -2.81 1.51 -6.57
C HIS A 315 -4.01 0.95 -7.36
N PRO A 316 -4.68 -0.09 -6.86
CA PRO A 316 -5.73 -0.78 -7.61
C PRO A 316 -6.92 0.12 -8.00
N GLU A 317 -7.24 1.13 -7.18
CA GLU A 317 -8.39 2.02 -7.37
C GLU A 317 -8.09 3.22 -8.28
N GLY A 318 -6.81 3.47 -8.60
CA GLY A 318 -6.38 4.62 -9.39
C GLY A 318 -6.49 4.40 -10.91
N TRP A 319 -6.24 5.47 -11.62
CA TRP A 319 -5.88 5.49 -13.04
C TRP A 319 -4.43 5.94 -13.20
N LEU A 320 -4.13 7.08 -12.62
CA LEU A 320 -2.77 7.60 -12.47
C LEU A 320 -2.48 7.82 -10.99
N SER A 321 -1.30 7.46 -10.56
CA SER A 321 -0.78 7.72 -9.23
C SER A 321 0.25 8.85 -9.26
N SER A 322 0.51 9.45 -8.11
CA SER A 322 1.42 10.57 -8.03
C SER A 322 2.36 10.51 -6.83
N ALA A 323 3.45 11.25 -6.93
CA ALA A 323 4.30 11.63 -5.81
C ALA A 323 4.78 13.07 -6.03
N CYS A 324 4.36 14.00 -5.17
CA CYS A 324 4.89 15.36 -5.14
C CYS A 324 5.89 15.48 -3.99
N HIS A 325 7.14 15.80 -4.31
CA HIS A 325 8.19 15.98 -3.32
C HIS A 325 8.08 17.36 -2.68
N ILE A 326 7.86 17.44 -1.38
CA ILE A 326 7.80 18.70 -0.62
C ILE A 326 9.15 18.98 0.01
N GLU A 327 9.75 17.96 0.67
CA GLU A 327 11.15 17.95 1.08
C GLU A 327 11.82 16.67 0.56
N ALA A 328 13.07 16.79 0.18
CA ALA A 328 13.88 15.69 -0.32
C ALA A 328 15.12 15.49 0.56
N PRO A 329 15.61 14.25 0.71
CA PRO A 329 16.91 14.01 1.34
C PRO A 329 18.01 14.80 0.62
N VAL A 330 18.90 15.40 1.38
CA VAL A 330 20.08 16.09 0.87
C VAL A 330 21.25 15.11 0.96
N GLY A 331 21.83 14.74 -0.16
CA GLY A 331 23.01 13.87 -0.23
C GLY A 331 23.36 13.52 -1.67
N ASP A 332 24.64 13.23 -1.89
CA ASP A 332 25.18 12.80 -3.18
C ASP A 332 25.12 11.27 -3.36
N ASP A 333 24.51 10.56 -2.41
CA ASP A 333 24.33 9.10 -2.48
C ASP A 333 23.46 8.74 -3.69
N ASP A 334 23.99 7.85 -4.49
CA ASP A 334 23.36 7.39 -5.71
C ASP A 334 22.00 6.74 -5.38
N ARG A 335 20.92 7.42 -5.75
CA ARG A 335 19.52 7.00 -5.61
C ARG A 335 18.89 7.03 -4.20
N ALA A 336 19.54 7.61 -3.19
CA ALA A 336 18.99 7.73 -1.85
C ALA A 336 17.66 8.51 -1.84
N GLY A 337 16.56 7.88 -1.38
CA GLY A 337 15.23 8.46 -1.33
C GLY A 337 14.55 8.64 -2.70
N TRP A 338 15.12 8.12 -3.79
CA TRP A 338 14.52 8.24 -5.12
C TRP A 338 13.28 7.37 -5.25
N LEU A 339 12.31 7.87 -6.00
CA LEU A 339 11.19 7.07 -6.47
C LEU A 339 11.71 6.07 -7.50
N LYS A 340 11.34 4.79 -7.35
CA LYS A 340 11.76 3.70 -8.23
C LYS A 340 10.57 2.98 -8.83
N PHE A 341 10.76 2.42 -10.03
CA PHE A 341 9.72 1.75 -10.80
C PHE A 341 10.17 0.40 -11.32
N GLY A 342 9.22 -0.50 -11.53
CA GLY A 342 9.39 -1.78 -12.21
C GLY A 342 9.74 -2.94 -11.30
N GLN A 343 10.17 -2.73 -10.08
CA GLN A 343 10.39 -3.81 -9.12
C GLN A 343 9.04 -4.27 -8.56
N PRO A 344 8.62 -5.54 -8.73
CA PRO A 344 7.37 -6.03 -8.18
C PRO A 344 7.36 -6.03 -6.65
N GLY A 345 6.21 -5.74 -6.04
CA GLY A 345 5.97 -5.86 -4.61
C GLY A 345 5.76 -7.31 -4.13
N LEU A 346 5.79 -8.26 -5.04
CA LEU A 346 5.80 -9.70 -4.74
C LEU A 346 7.19 -10.27 -5.04
N PRO A 347 7.65 -11.29 -4.32
CA PRO A 347 8.88 -11.98 -4.66
C PRO A 347 8.74 -12.65 -6.03
N THR A 348 9.81 -12.63 -6.82
CA THR A 348 9.87 -13.30 -8.12
C THR A 348 11.12 -14.14 -8.22
N LYS A 349 11.11 -15.16 -9.08
CA LYS A 349 12.27 -15.97 -9.37
C LYS A 349 12.45 -16.12 -10.89
N PRO A 350 13.51 -15.54 -11.52
CA PRO A 350 14.53 -14.70 -10.88
C PRO A 350 13.94 -13.43 -10.25
N ARG A 351 14.65 -12.87 -9.28
CA ARG A 351 14.27 -11.59 -8.68
C ARG A 351 14.36 -10.49 -9.74
N LEU A 352 13.29 -9.70 -9.83
CA LEU A 352 13.23 -8.53 -10.70
C LEU A 352 13.59 -7.27 -9.90
N GLU A 353 14.56 -6.52 -10.41
CA GLU A 353 14.99 -5.25 -9.82
C GLU A 353 14.29 -4.06 -10.47
N ALA A 354 14.37 -2.88 -9.82
CA ALA A 354 13.86 -1.65 -10.38
C ALA A 354 14.64 -1.25 -11.65
N GLU A 355 13.92 -0.76 -12.66
CA GLU A 355 14.51 -0.39 -13.96
C GLU A 355 14.61 1.13 -14.16
N ARG A 356 13.71 1.89 -13.53
CA ARG A 356 13.67 3.35 -13.65
C ARG A 356 13.70 4.01 -12.28
N PHE A 357 14.42 5.14 -12.18
CA PHE A 357 14.54 5.92 -10.96
C PHE A 357 14.28 7.40 -11.27
N GLN A 358 13.55 8.06 -10.38
CA GLN A 358 13.24 9.49 -10.47
C GLN A 358 13.79 10.22 -9.25
N ARG A 359 14.74 11.13 -9.50
CA ARG A 359 15.35 11.95 -8.44
C ARG A 359 14.31 12.84 -7.78
N PRO A 360 14.22 12.87 -6.45
CA PRO A 360 13.35 13.80 -5.74
C PRO A 360 13.87 15.24 -5.89
N GLN A 361 12.93 16.17 -6.13
CA GLN A 361 13.19 17.59 -6.18
C GLN A 361 12.02 18.33 -5.51
N PRO A 362 12.26 19.22 -4.52
CA PRO A 362 11.20 19.98 -3.89
C PRO A 362 10.31 20.72 -4.91
N GLY A 363 9.00 20.61 -4.73
CA GLY A 363 8.00 21.14 -5.64
C GLY A 363 7.76 20.32 -6.93
N ARG A 364 8.48 19.22 -7.15
CA ARG A 364 8.29 18.38 -8.33
C ARG A 364 7.21 17.31 -8.12
N LEU A 365 6.19 17.37 -8.96
CA LEU A 365 5.17 16.34 -9.11
C LEU A 365 5.65 15.30 -10.13
N VAL A 366 5.52 14.02 -9.77
CA VAL A 366 5.71 12.87 -10.67
C VAL A 366 4.37 12.16 -10.80
N LEU A 367 3.96 11.87 -12.03
CA LEU A 367 2.73 11.15 -12.39
C LEU A 367 3.10 9.89 -13.16
N PHE A 368 2.36 8.80 -12.93
CA PHE A 368 2.58 7.51 -13.56
C PHE A 368 1.32 6.63 -13.48
N PRO A 369 1.17 5.60 -14.34
CA PRO A 369 0.05 4.67 -14.28
C PRO A 369 -0.06 3.97 -12.93
N SER A 370 -1.27 3.84 -12.40
CA SER A 370 -1.51 3.23 -11.09
C SER A 370 -1.15 1.74 -11.01
N TYR A 371 -1.11 1.02 -12.15
CA TYR A 371 -0.63 -0.36 -12.23
C TYR A 371 0.89 -0.49 -12.21
N MET A 372 1.64 0.60 -12.38
CA MET A 372 3.09 0.54 -12.43
C MET A 372 3.66 0.30 -11.04
N TRP A 373 4.36 -0.83 -10.85
CA TRP A 373 5.08 -1.11 -9.62
C TRP A 373 6.02 0.03 -9.28
N HIS A 374 5.86 0.58 -8.09
CA HIS A 374 6.68 1.68 -7.61
C HIS A 374 6.94 1.60 -6.11
N GLY A 375 8.05 2.18 -5.70
CA GLY A 375 8.48 2.26 -4.31
C GLY A 375 9.47 3.39 -4.13
N THR A 376 10.13 3.44 -2.97
CA THR A 376 11.17 4.44 -2.69
C THR A 376 12.43 3.72 -2.25
N ALA A 377 13.57 4.08 -2.81
CA ALA A 377 14.86 3.63 -2.32
C ALA A 377 15.10 4.18 -0.89
N PRO A 378 15.61 3.38 0.06
CA PRO A 378 15.98 3.89 1.39
C PRO A 378 17.03 4.99 1.28
N PHE A 379 17.08 5.86 2.29
CA PHE A 379 18.10 6.91 2.40
C PHE A 379 18.61 6.99 3.84
N THR A 380 19.88 7.34 4.01
CA THR A 380 20.52 7.43 5.33
C THR A 380 20.95 8.84 5.67
N THR A 381 21.00 9.73 4.67
CA THR A 381 21.46 11.13 4.79
C THR A 381 20.29 12.10 4.70
N GLY A 382 20.42 13.22 5.38
CA GLY A 382 19.40 14.25 5.46
C GLY A 382 18.32 14.00 6.52
N PRO A 383 17.49 15.00 6.82
CA PRO A 383 16.57 14.92 7.96
C PRO A 383 15.35 14.03 7.67
N ARG A 384 14.81 14.07 6.47
CA ARG A 384 13.59 13.33 6.09
C ARG A 384 13.29 13.44 4.58
N ARG A 385 12.29 12.68 4.14
CA ARG A 385 11.62 12.83 2.85
C ARG A 385 10.13 13.04 3.09
N LEU A 386 9.64 14.25 2.76
CA LEU A 386 8.23 14.61 2.90
C LEU A 386 7.59 14.68 1.51
N THR A 387 6.47 13.99 1.32
CA THR A 387 5.73 13.97 0.05
C THR A 387 4.23 14.13 0.28
N ILE A 388 3.54 14.68 -0.71
CA ILE A 388 2.09 14.49 -0.87
C ILE A 388 1.90 13.55 -2.06
N ALA A 389 1.09 12.52 -1.85
CA ALA A 389 0.65 11.59 -2.88
C ALA A 389 -0.87 11.67 -3.05
N PHE A 390 -1.35 11.44 -4.26
CA PHE A 390 -2.76 11.37 -4.59
C PHE A 390 -2.97 10.49 -5.81
N ASP A 391 -4.16 9.91 -5.91
CA ASP A 391 -4.58 9.16 -7.08
C ASP A 391 -5.56 9.96 -7.93
N LEU A 392 -5.39 9.89 -9.23
CA LEU A 392 -6.31 10.43 -10.22
C LEU A 392 -7.20 9.33 -10.76
N VAL A 393 -8.44 9.69 -11.02
CA VAL A 393 -9.37 8.90 -11.83
C VAL A 393 -9.86 9.76 -13.00
N PRO A 394 -10.25 9.14 -14.13
CA PRO A 394 -10.79 9.90 -15.26
C PRO A 394 -11.96 10.79 -14.82
N GLY A 395 -12.07 11.97 -15.41
CA GLY A 395 -13.22 12.84 -15.27
C GLY A 395 -14.51 12.21 -15.83
N ALA A 396 -15.62 12.84 -15.58
CA ALA A 396 -16.91 12.43 -16.11
C ALA A 396 -17.01 12.64 -17.62
#